data_d3d09ffdbb7394fa98ac4b9deeb0cf6f
#
_entry.id   d3d09ffdbb7394fa98ac4b9deeb0cf6f
#
_cell.length_a   1.000
_cell.length_b   1.000
_cell.length_c   1.000
_cell.angle_alpha   90.00
_cell.angle_beta   90.00
_cell.angle_gamma   90.00
#
_symmetry.space_group_name_H-M   'P 1'
#
loop_
_entity.id
_entity.type
_entity.pdbx_description
1 polymer ?
#
loop_
_entity_poly.entity_id
_entity_poly.type
_entity_poly.pdbx_seq_one_letter_code
_entity_poly.pdbx_strand_id
1 'polypeptide(L)'
;MSRLRRTAPVLTLGLVAMLAACTAEAGPPVLTWHINPDDGGQERIAQTCTEEAGGEYVIQTALLPREASDQREQLARRLAAQDSSIDIMSLDPPFIPEMAEPGFLSPVPEELQDTDGVVQGAIDSAMWGEELVTVPFWANTQLLWYRESVAEEAGLDMNEPVTWDALIEAAEEHDLHLGVHGALAESLTVWVNALVASAGGEILVNPEAPSDELQLDLDSEQGRQAAEVVSRIGSQGLGGPGMPTADENAAMNLFQGERGSFMVNWPFVYTAMAAADSEVMDDLAWTTYPRMDAEIPAAPPVGGINLGVGAFSPYQDQAWEAVECIVRPEHQAEYFLTDGNPPSAMEAYEDAELQEEFPMADLIRDSLEEAEPRPQTPFYNEISIGLQNTWHPVSGVDPQVTPGSSQQFITEVLRGERLL
;
A
#
# COMPACT_ATOMS: atom_id res chain seq x y z
N MET A 1 -85.07 54.25 -30.28
CA MET A 1 -84.55 52.85 -30.44
C MET A 1 -83.33 52.73 -29.60
N SER A 2 -83.50 52.32 -28.33
CA SER A 2 -82.46 52.24 -27.29
C SER A 2 -82.16 50.80 -27.00
N ARG A 3 -80.88 50.40 -27.15
CA ARG A 3 -80.44 49.07 -26.74
C ARG A 3 -79.70 49.16 -25.39
N LEU A 4 -80.33 48.58 -24.37
CA LEU A 4 -79.73 48.35 -23.06
C LEU A 4 -78.61 47.36 -23.19
N ARG A 5 -77.39 47.72 -22.70
CA ARG A 5 -76.32 46.82 -22.43
C ARG A 5 -76.37 46.38 -20.96
N ARG A 6 -76.61 45.09 -20.74
CA ARG A 6 -76.44 44.43 -19.41
C ARG A 6 -74.98 44.17 -19.15
N THR A 7 -74.47 44.71 -18.06
CA THR A 7 -73.17 44.39 -17.52
C THR A 7 -73.32 43.25 -16.50
N ALA A 8 -72.68 42.12 -16.73
CA ALA A 8 -72.55 41.02 -15.77
C ALA A 8 -71.26 41.24 -14.93
N PRO A 9 -71.29 40.99 -13.61
CA PRO A 9 -70.10 41.01 -12.76
C PRO A 9 -69.27 39.69 -12.93
N VAL A 10 -68.00 39.82 -13.24
CA VAL A 10 -67.00 38.73 -13.24
C VAL A 10 -66.60 38.52 -11.81
N LEU A 11 -66.96 37.33 -11.25
CA LEU A 11 -66.54 36.86 -9.97
C LEU A 11 -65.13 36.22 -10.16
N THR A 12 -64.07 36.91 -9.73
CA THR A 12 -62.68 36.38 -9.73
C THR A 12 -62.52 35.47 -8.53
N LEU A 13 -62.59 34.15 -8.76
CA LEU A 13 -62.24 33.14 -7.78
C LEU A 13 -60.69 33.05 -7.71
N GLY A 14 -60.13 33.55 -6.62
CA GLY A 14 -58.70 33.44 -6.34
C GLY A 14 -58.35 32.03 -5.94
N LEU A 15 -57.72 31.26 -6.83
CA LEU A 15 -57.12 29.94 -6.54
C LEU A 15 -55.80 30.17 -5.82
N VAL A 16 -55.79 30.09 -4.49
CA VAL A 16 -54.55 30.01 -3.68
C VAL A 16 -54.03 28.58 -3.82
N ALA A 17 -53.09 28.38 -4.75
CA ALA A 17 -52.29 27.15 -4.82
C ALA A 17 -51.34 27.15 -3.63
N MET A 18 -51.63 26.39 -2.58
CA MET A 18 -50.66 25.97 -1.58
C MET A 18 -49.62 25.03 -2.28
N LEU A 19 -48.46 25.57 -2.61
CA LEU A 19 -47.26 24.80 -2.87
C LEU A 19 -46.84 24.17 -1.52
N ALA A 20 -47.35 22.97 -1.22
CA ALA A 20 -46.72 22.06 -0.28
C ALA A 20 -45.42 21.61 -0.94
N ALA A 21 -44.33 22.32 -0.64
CA ALA A 21 -43.00 21.77 -0.87
C ALA A 21 -42.90 20.51 -0.01
N CYS A 22 -43.04 19.32 -0.63
CA CYS A 22 -42.54 18.12 -0.07
C CYS A 22 -41.01 18.31 -0.04
N THR A 23 -40.48 18.76 1.09
CA THR A 23 -39.13 18.41 1.46
C THR A 23 -39.19 16.93 1.72
N ALA A 24 -38.91 16.09 0.71
CA ALA A 24 -38.42 14.76 0.97
C ALA A 24 -37.22 14.99 1.89
N GLU A 25 -37.27 14.51 3.13
CA GLU A 25 -36.08 14.36 3.92
C GLU A 25 -35.14 13.52 3.03
N ALA A 26 -34.09 14.14 2.51
CA ALA A 26 -33.01 13.41 1.90
C ALA A 26 -32.54 12.45 3.00
N GLY A 27 -32.47 11.17 2.70
CA GLY A 27 -31.86 10.20 3.64
C GLY A 27 -30.44 10.63 4.00
N PRO A 28 -29.81 9.93 4.94
CA PRO A 28 -28.42 10.24 5.28
C PRO A 28 -27.54 10.22 4.03
N PRO A 29 -26.47 11.04 3.97
CA PRO A 29 -25.51 10.99 2.87
C PRO A 29 -24.94 9.58 2.75
N VAL A 30 -24.75 9.15 1.50
CA VAL A 30 -24.09 7.87 1.20
C VAL A 30 -22.65 8.20 0.80
N LEU A 31 -21.71 7.78 1.62
CA LEU A 31 -20.28 7.95 1.42
C LEU A 31 -19.75 6.75 0.63
N THR A 32 -19.02 6.99 -0.44
CA THR A 32 -18.35 5.93 -1.21
C THR A 32 -16.93 5.78 -0.71
N TRP A 33 -16.60 4.63 -0.13
CA TRP A 33 -15.24 4.26 0.22
C TRP A 33 -14.64 3.39 -0.88
N HIS A 34 -13.65 3.91 -1.59
CA HIS A 34 -12.91 3.20 -2.62
C HIS A 34 -11.84 2.34 -1.95
N ILE A 35 -12.02 1.01 -1.99
CA ILE A 35 -11.21 0.02 -1.28
C ILE A 35 -10.35 -0.82 -2.23
N ASN A 36 -9.16 -1.21 -1.77
CA ASN A 36 -8.38 -2.27 -2.42
C ASN A 36 -9.07 -3.63 -2.21
N PRO A 37 -8.85 -4.61 -3.11
CA PRO A 37 -9.39 -5.96 -2.93
C PRO A 37 -8.91 -6.61 -1.64
N ASP A 38 -9.84 -7.16 -0.88
CA ASP A 38 -9.63 -7.88 0.38
C ASP A 38 -10.58 -9.09 0.49
N ASP A 39 -10.59 -9.77 1.63
CA ASP A 39 -11.47 -10.90 1.92
C ASP A 39 -12.77 -10.47 2.66
N GLY A 40 -13.12 -9.18 2.58
CA GLY A 40 -14.38 -8.61 3.06
C GLY A 40 -14.29 -7.89 4.41
N GLY A 41 -13.10 -7.70 4.97
CA GLY A 41 -12.91 -6.98 6.23
C GLY A 41 -13.32 -5.51 6.14
N GLN A 42 -12.92 -4.82 5.06
CA GLN A 42 -13.30 -3.42 4.84
C GLN A 42 -14.81 -3.24 4.70
N GLU A 43 -15.51 -4.18 4.04
CA GLU A 43 -16.99 -4.11 3.95
C GLU A 43 -17.65 -4.28 5.34
N ARG A 44 -17.10 -5.16 6.20
CA ARG A 44 -17.60 -5.33 7.58
C ARG A 44 -17.40 -4.07 8.40
N ILE A 45 -16.22 -3.46 8.36
CA ILE A 45 -15.93 -2.18 9.04
C ILE A 45 -16.90 -1.09 8.55
N ALA A 46 -17.12 -0.99 7.23
CA ALA A 46 -18.06 -0.04 6.64
C ALA A 46 -19.49 -0.23 7.17
N GLN A 47 -19.92 -1.49 7.36
CA GLN A 47 -21.24 -1.81 7.96
C GLN A 47 -21.28 -1.40 9.43
N THR A 48 -20.28 -1.76 10.21
CA THR A 48 -20.18 -1.40 11.64
C THR A 48 -20.21 0.12 11.84
N CYS A 49 -19.37 0.86 11.11
CA CYS A 49 -19.35 2.32 11.19
C CYS A 49 -20.65 2.97 10.70
N THR A 50 -21.34 2.38 9.73
CA THR A 50 -22.67 2.83 9.30
C THR A 50 -23.72 2.66 10.42
N GLU A 51 -23.68 1.52 11.13
CA GLU A 51 -24.60 1.27 12.25
C GLU A 51 -24.35 2.21 13.41
N GLU A 52 -23.09 2.45 13.74
CA GLU A 52 -22.66 3.35 14.82
C GLU A 52 -22.94 4.83 14.52
N ALA A 53 -22.89 5.23 13.25
CA ALA A 53 -23.26 6.59 12.84
C ALA A 53 -24.73 6.96 13.16
N GLY A 54 -25.59 5.99 13.49
CA GLY A 54 -26.95 6.25 13.96
C GLY A 54 -27.85 6.99 12.96
N GLY A 55 -27.47 6.97 11.68
CA GLY A 55 -28.22 7.61 10.57
C GLY A 55 -27.64 8.95 10.15
N GLU A 56 -26.45 9.33 10.60
CA GLU A 56 -25.74 10.53 10.14
C GLU A 56 -25.15 10.33 8.75
N TYR A 57 -24.64 9.11 8.46
CA TYR A 57 -24.18 8.71 7.13
C TYR A 57 -24.33 7.19 6.90
N VAL A 58 -24.12 6.76 5.68
CA VAL A 58 -24.03 5.34 5.27
C VAL A 58 -22.74 5.18 4.44
N ILE A 59 -21.90 4.20 4.76
CA ILE A 59 -20.71 3.89 3.98
C ILE A 59 -21.05 2.76 2.98
N GLN A 60 -20.67 2.96 1.71
CA GLN A 60 -20.73 1.94 0.68
C GLN A 60 -19.34 1.76 0.08
N THR A 61 -18.86 0.53 0.04
CA THR A 61 -17.57 0.19 -0.55
C THR A 61 -17.64 0.16 -2.08
N ALA A 62 -16.57 0.60 -2.73
CA ALA A 62 -16.37 0.52 -4.17
C ALA A 62 -15.00 -0.09 -4.45
N LEU A 63 -15.00 -1.30 -5.04
CA LEU A 63 -13.79 -2.07 -5.26
C LEU A 63 -12.91 -1.44 -6.34
N LEU A 64 -11.65 -1.19 -6.02
CA LEU A 64 -10.59 -0.78 -6.94
C LEU A 64 -9.99 -2.00 -7.69
N PRO A 65 -9.23 -1.78 -8.78
CA PRO A 65 -8.44 -2.84 -9.40
C PRO A 65 -7.46 -3.50 -8.41
N ARG A 66 -6.91 -4.66 -8.76
CA ARG A 66 -5.95 -5.37 -7.91
C ARG A 66 -4.58 -4.67 -7.90
N GLU A 67 -4.09 -4.26 -9.07
CA GLU A 67 -2.77 -3.65 -9.21
C GLU A 67 -2.74 -2.21 -8.67
N ALA A 68 -1.76 -1.88 -7.84
CA ALA A 68 -1.63 -0.56 -7.19
C ALA A 68 -1.54 0.59 -8.21
N SER A 69 -0.82 0.40 -9.32
CA SER A 69 -0.72 1.38 -10.40
C SER A 69 -2.06 1.64 -11.10
N ASP A 70 -2.90 0.60 -11.26
CA ASP A 70 -4.25 0.74 -11.84
C ASP A 70 -5.20 1.47 -10.86
N GLN A 71 -5.08 1.20 -9.54
CA GLN A 71 -5.82 1.93 -8.49
C GLN A 71 -5.48 3.42 -8.54
N ARG A 72 -4.18 3.73 -8.53
CA ARG A 72 -3.66 5.10 -8.67
C ARG A 72 -4.22 5.77 -9.92
N GLU A 73 -4.10 5.14 -11.11
CA GLU A 73 -4.57 5.73 -12.37
C GLU A 73 -6.08 6.02 -12.34
N GLN A 74 -6.87 5.11 -11.78
CA GLN A 74 -8.32 5.30 -11.66
C GLN A 74 -8.65 6.49 -10.76
N LEU A 75 -8.03 6.60 -9.57
CA LEU A 75 -8.29 7.67 -8.61
C LEU A 75 -7.78 9.01 -9.14
N ALA A 76 -6.53 9.08 -9.63
CA ALA A 76 -5.93 10.30 -10.16
C ALA A 76 -6.77 10.91 -11.30
N ARG A 77 -7.23 10.09 -12.26
CA ARG A 77 -8.08 10.57 -13.36
C ARG A 77 -9.40 11.12 -12.91
N ARG A 78 -10.04 10.50 -11.92
CA ARG A 78 -11.33 10.95 -11.39
C ARG A 78 -11.17 12.23 -10.58
N LEU A 79 -10.13 12.31 -9.73
CA LEU A 79 -9.82 13.53 -8.95
C LEU A 79 -9.46 14.70 -9.87
N ALA A 80 -8.66 14.48 -10.91
CA ALA A 80 -8.36 15.50 -11.91
C ALA A 80 -9.62 15.98 -12.68
N ALA A 81 -10.64 15.13 -12.79
CA ALA A 81 -11.94 15.51 -13.34
C ALA A 81 -12.88 16.16 -12.30
N GLN A 82 -12.42 16.39 -11.06
CA GLN A 82 -13.20 16.91 -9.94
C GLN A 82 -14.46 16.07 -9.64
N ASP A 83 -14.31 14.74 -9.67
CA ASP A 83 -15.39 13.81 -9.41
C ASP A 83 -15.82 13.89 -7.94
N SER A 84 -17.00 14.44 -7.70
CA SER A 84 -17.56 14.63 -6.36
C SER A 84 -18.14 13.35 -5.73
N SER A 85 -18.03 12.22 -6.37
CA SER A 85 -18.48 10.92 -5.83
C SER A 85 -17.35 10.12 -5.20
N ILE A 86 -16.16 10.72 -5.07
CA ILE A 86 -15.05 10.14 -4.31
C ILE A 86 -15.07 10.77 -2.91
N ASP A 87 -15.54 10.02 -1.93
CA ASP A 87 -15.60 10.48 -0.54
C ASP A 87 -14.36 9.99 0.24
N ILE A 88 -14.17 8.67 0.36
CA ILE A 88 -13.03 8.07 1.07
C ILE A 88 -12.23 7.20 0.09
N MET A 89 -10.91 7.25 0.19
CA MET A 89 -9.98 6.49 -0.65
C MET A 89 -8.99 5.72 0.20
N SER A 90 -8.83 4.44 -0.11
CA SER A 90 -7.68 3.65 0.31
C SER A 90 -6.50 3.97 -0.62
N LEU A 91 -5.42 4.52 -0.07
CA LEU A 91 -4.26 5.01 -0.82
C LEU A 91 -3.00 4.24 -0.42
N ASP A 92 -2.33 3.63 -1.39
CA ASP A 92 -0.99 3.08 -1.20
C ASP A 92 0.00 4.24 -0.99
N PRO A 93 0.82 4.21 0.08
CA PRO A 93 1.71 5.29 0.50
C PRO A 93 2.47 6.03 -0.61
N PRO A 94 3.18 5.39 -1.54
CA PRO A 94 4.02 6.10 -2.50
C PRO A 94 3.23 6.97 -3.50
N PHE A 95 1.92 6.76 -3.62
CA PHE A 95 1.06 7.56 -4.51
C PHE A 95 0.36 8.73 -3.81
N ILE A 96 0.50 8.84 -2.48
CA ILE A 96 -0.11 9.94 -1.70
C ILE A 96 0.40 11.31 -2.14
N PRO A 97 1.72 11.54 -2.37
CA PRO A 97 2.21 12.84 -2.83
C PRO A 97 1.59 13.31 -4.14
N GLU A 98 1.31 12.40 -5.08
CA GLU A 98 0.66 12.74 -6.36
C GLU A 98 -0.78 13.23 -6.17
N MET A 99 -1.46 12.77 -5.12
CA MET A 99 -2.83 13.22 -4.80
C MET A 99 -2.82 14.48 -3.93
N ALA A 100 -1.82 14.62 -3.06
CA ALA A 100 -1.72 15.74 -2.12
C ALA A 100 -1.24 17.04 -2.81
N GLU A 101 -0.16 16.97 -3.61
CA GLU A 101 0.47 18.13 -4.23
C GLU A 101 -0.51 18.99 -5.06
N PRO A 102 -1.40 18.45 -5.91
CA PRO A 102 -2.38 19.24 -6.64
C PRO A 102 -3.62 19.63 -5.80
N GLY A 103 -3.68 19.30 -4.51
CA GLY A 103 -4.81 19.60 -3.63
C GLY A 103 -6.05 18.73 -3.91
N PHE A 104 -5.86 17.46 -4.25
CA PHE A 104 -6.94 16.51 -4.46
C PHE A 104 -7.48 15.88 -3.17
N LEU A 105 -6.74 16.04 -2.06
CA LEU A 105 -7.14 15.57 -0.74
C LEU A 105 -7.71 16.71 0.09
N SER A 106 -8.77 16.41 0.85
CA SER A 106 -9.30 17.31 1.87
C SER A 106 -8.31 17.35 3.07
N PRO A 107 -8.07 18.52 3.68
CA PRO A 107 -7.21 18.60 4.85
C PRO A 107 -7.66 17.65 5.98
N VAL A 108 -6.72 17.00 6.64
CA VAL A 108 -7.01 16.17 7.82
C VAL A 108 -7.45 17.07 8.98
N PRO A 109 -8.61 16.82 9.62
CA PRO A 109 -9.09 17.60 10.76
C PRO A 109 -8.14 17.53 11.96
N GLU A 110 -8.15 18.56 12.82
CA GLU A 110 -7.27 18.65 13.99
C GLU A 110 -7.41 17.43 14.93
N GLU A 111 -8.61 16.87 15.02
CA GLU A 111 -8.94 15.71 15.85
C GLU A 111 -8.23 14.42 15.39
N LEU A 112 -7.88 14.31 14.09
CA LEU A 112 -7.20 13.16 13.49
C LEU A 112 -5.70 13.42 13.24
N GLN A 113 -5.17 14.57 13.66
CA GLN A 113 -3.74 14.88 13.52
C GLN A 113 -2.89 14.34 14.67
N ASP A 114 -3.53 13.82 15.74
CA ASP A 114 -2.81 13.16 16.83
C ASP A 114 -2.37 11.75 16.37
N THR A 115 -1.07 11.57 16.24
CA THR A 115 -0.44 10.31 15.81
C THR A 115 0.16 9.51 16.97
N ASP A 116 -0.10 9.91 18.22
CA ASP A 116 0.35 9.16 19.39
C ASP A 116 -0.24 7.73 19.36
N GLY A 117 0.63 6.72 19.47
CA GLY A 117 0.22 5.32 19.42
C GLY A 117 0.05 4.74 17.99
N VAL A 118 0.50 5.44 16.95
CA VAL A 118 0.62 4.92 15.58
C VAL A 118 2.08 4.54 15.32
N VAL A 119 2.33 3.43 14.61
CA VAL A 119 3.68 3.01 14.24
C VAL A 119 4.34 4.04 13.32
N GLN A 120 5.64 4.32 13.54
CA GLN A 120 6.33 5.44 12.88
C GLN A 120 6.31 5.32 11.35
N GLY A 121 6.57 4.15 10.78
CA GLY A 121 6.53 3.96 9.33
C GLY A 121 5.17 4.28 8.69
N ALA A 122 4.06 4.09 9.44
CA ALA A 122 2.73 4.47 8.97
C ALA A 122 2.54 6.01 9.00
N ILE A 123 3.05 6.68 10.05
CA ILE A 123 3.03 8.14 10.14
C ILE A 123 3.80 8.74 8.96
N ASP A 124 5.04 8.30 8.77
CA ASP A 124 5.91 8.81 7.69
C ASP A 124 5.26 8.61 6.31
N SER A 125 4.55 7.50 6.13
CA SER A 125 3.84 7.19 4.89
C SER A 125 2.60 8.06 4.63
N ALA A 126 2.06 8.72 5.66
CA ALA A 126 0.85 9.55 5.61
C ALA A 126 1.13 11.04 5.42
N MET A 127 2.42 11.41 5.43
CA MET A 127 2.88 12.79 5.35
C MET A 127 3.15 13.21 3.90
N TRP A 128 2.94 14.50 3.61
CA TRP A 128 3.51 15.18 2.46
C TRP A 128 4.05 16.54 2.88
N GLY A 129 5.33 16.76 2.68
CA GLY A 129 6.04 17.86 3.33
C GLY A 129 5.98 17.74 4.86
N GLU A 130 5.56 18.80 5.52
CA GLU A 130 5.39 18.82 6.99
C GLU A 130 3.94 18.55 7.44
N GLU A 131 3.04 18.19 6.51
CA GLU A 131 1.61 18.05 6.79
C GLU A 131 1.16 16.58 6.74
N LEU A 132 0.32 16.17 7.71
CA LEU A 132 -0.42 14.92 7.64
C LEU A 132 -1.56 15.09 6.63
N VAL A 133 -1.50 14.37 5.51
CA VAL A 133 -2.44 14.54 4.39
C VAL A 133 -3.43 13.37 4.25
N THR A 134 -3.17 12.29 4.95
CA THR A 134 -4.01 11.09 5.05
C THR A 134 -3.94 10.54 6.47
N VAL A 135 -4.82 9.59 6.82
CA VAL A 135 -4.82 8.93 8.14
C VAL A 135 -4.43 7.47 7.96
N PRO A 136 -3.41 6.96 8.69
CA PRO A 136 -3.02 5.56 8.62
C PRO A 136 -4.16 4.62 9.01
N PHE A 137 -4.43 3.61 8.18
CA PHE A 137 -5.43 2.59 8.48
C PHE A 137 -4.77 1.26 8.86
N TRP A 138 -3.86 0.78 8.03
CA TRP A 138 -3.03 -0.38 8.35
C TRP A 138 -1.65 -0.21 7.73
N ALA A 139 -0.64 -0.74 8.43
CA ALA A 139 0.75 -0.65 8.03
C ALA A 139 1.36 -2.04 7.88
N ASN A 140 2.13 -2.22 6.84
CA ASN A 140 2.66 -3.53 6.47
C ASN A 140 4.16 -3.46 6.21
N THR A 141 4.85 -4.57 6.49
CA THR A 141 6.25 -4.76 6.12
C THR A 141 6.50 -6.19 5.71
N GLN A 142 7.62 -6.44 5.03
CA GLN A 142 8.00 -7.80 4.64
C GLN A 142 8.88 -8.44 5.71
N LEU A 143 8.63 -9.73 5.95
CA LEU A 143 9.47 -10.59 6.76
C LEU A 143 10.22 -11.59 5.88
N LEU A 144 11.25 -12.20 6.44
CA LEU A 144 11.84 -13.44 5.92
C LEU A 144 11.05 -14.62 6.47
N TRP A 145 10.32 -15.29 5.57
CA TRP A 145 9.65 -16.57 5.82
C TRP A 145 10.58 -17.69 5.44
N TYR A 146 10.68 -18.74 6.26
CA TYR A 146 11.57 -19.84 5.98
C TYR A 146 11.00 -21.18 6.47
N ARG A 147 11.52 -22.25 5.93
CA ARG A 147 11.25 -23.61 6.41
C ARG A 147 12.32 -24.00 7.41
N GLU A 148 11.90 -24.31 8.66
CA GLU A 148 12.83 -24.65 9.75
C GLU A 148 13.75 -25.81 9.37
N SER A 149 13.18 -26.89 8.81
CA SER A 149 13.94 -28.06 8.38
C SER A 149 15.01 -27.74 7.34
N VAL A 150 14.73 -26.79 6.43
CA VAL A 150 15.66 -26.37 5.38
C VAL A 150 16.76 -25.48 5.95
N ALA A 151 16.42 -24.57 6.87
CA ALA A 151 17.41 -23.72 7.53
C ALA A 151 18.38 -24.54 8.38
N GLU A 152 17.88 -25.57 9.11
CA GLU A 152 18.70 -26.51 9.86
C GLU A 152 19.65 -27.30 8.95
N GLU A 153 19.16 -27.85 7.82
CA GLU A 153 19.97 -28.57 6.84
C GLU A 153 21.06 -27.70 6.22
N ALA A 154 20.75 -26.45 5.94
CA ALA A 154 21.68 -25.43 5.42
C ALA A 154 22.64 -24.90 6.51
N GLY A 155 22.42 -25.23 7.78
CA GLY A 155 23.27 -24.81 8.90
C GLY A 155 23.16 -23.33 9.23
N LEU A 156 22.03 -22.70 8.89
CA LEU A 156 21.76 -21.30 9.21
C LEU A 156 21.19 -21.15 10.63
N ASP A 157 21.76 -20.24 11.42
CA ASP A 157 21.19 -19.86 12.72
C ASP A 157 20.16 -18.73 12.52
N MET A 158 18.90 -19.10 12.49
CA MET A 158 17.79 -18.17 12.27
C MET A 158 17.40 -17.35 13.50
N ASN A 159 18.08 -17.54 14.66
CA ASN A 159 17.95 -16.67 15.83
C ASN A 159 18.82 -15.40 15.73
N GLU A 160 19.76 -15.39 14.81
CA GLU A 160 20.60 -14.25 14.49
C GLU A 160 20.16 -13.63 13.17
N PRO A 161 20.39 -12.31 12.95
CA PRO A 161 20.07 -11.67 11.68
C PRO A 161 20.78 -12.32 10.49
N VAL A 162 20.02 -12.71 9.48
CA VAL A 162 20.54 -13.40 8.29
C VAL A 162 20.82 -12.38 7.18
N THR A 163 21.87 -12.64 6.37
CA THR A 163 22.19 -11.80 5.21
C THR A 163 21.69 -12.42 3.90
N TRP A 164 21.48 -11.58 2.88
CA TRP A 164 21.19 -12.05 1.52
C TRP A 164 22.29 -12.99 0.99
N ASP A 165 23.55 -12.71 1.30
CA ASP A 165 24.68 -13.57 0.90
C ASP A 165 24.54 -14.97 1.49
N ALA A 166 24.22 -15.10 2.78
CA ALA A 166 24.04 -16.39 3.44
C ALA A 166 22.86 -17.17 2.84
N LEU A 167 21.74 -16.51 2.53
CA LEU A 167 20.57 -17.13 1.89
C LEU A 167 20.88 -17.62 0.47
N ILE A 168 21.61 -16.81 -0.31
CA ILE A 168 22.00 -17.14 -1.67
C ILE A 168 22.99 -18.32 -1.67
N GLU A 169 24.01 -18.31 -0.78
CA GLU A 169 24.97 -19.40 -0.65
C GLU A 169 24.26 -20.71 -0.24
N ALA A 170 23.34 -20.65 0.71
CA ALA A 170 22.54 -21.83 1.10
C ALA A 170 21.70 -22.36 -0.08
N ALA A 171 21.08 -21.47 -0.85
CA ALA A 171 20.29 -21.87 -2.02
C ALA A 171 21.15 -22.49 -3.13
N GLU A 172 22.36 -21.96 -3.35
CA GLU A 172 23.35 -22.51 -4.30
C GLU A 172 23.84 -23.90 -3.89
N GLU A 173 24.22 -24.07 -2.60
CA GLU A 173 24.79 -25.32 -2.08
C GLU A 173 23.78 -26.46 -2.01
N HIS A 174 22.51 -26.17 -1.72
CA HIS A 174 21.47 -27.17 -1.48
C HIS A 174 20.45 -27.28 -2.64
N ASP A 175 20.68 -26.63 -3.79
CA ASP A 175 19.79 -26.63 -4.98
C ASP A 175 18.35 -26.16 -4.64
N LEU A 176 18.23 -25.06 -3.88
CA LEU A 176 16.99 -24.51 -3.38
C LEU A 176 16.50 -23.30 -4.19
N HIS A 177 15.25 -22.91 -3.97
CA HIS A 177 14.66 -21.71 -4.56
C HIS A 177 14.34 -20.67 -3.49
N LEU A 178 14.61 -19.41 -3.83
CA LEU A 178 14.29 -18.21 -3.05
C LEU A 178 13.00 -17.57 -3.59
N GLY A 179 12.01 -17.39 -2.74
CA GLY A 179 10.79 -16.67 -3.06
C GLY A 179 11.03 -15.16 -3.05
N VAL A 180 11.23 -14.57 -4.23
CA VAL A 180 11.46 -13.14 -4.43
C VAL A 180 10.64 -12.62 -5.62
N HIS A 181 10.55 -11.31 -5.75
CA HIS A 181 9.66 -10.64 -6.71
C HIS A 181 10.43 -10.22 -7.97
N GLY A 182 10.16 -10.87 -9.09
CA GLY A 182 10.83 -10.60 -10.37
C GLY A 182 9.90 -10.20 -11.51
N ALA A 183 8.60 -10.03 -11.25
CA ALA A 183 7.61 -9.61 -12.24
C ALA A 183 7.85 -8.16 -12.70
N LEU A 184 7.43 -7.84 -13.93
CA LEU A 184 7.34 -6.45 -14.41
C LEU A 184 6.13 -5.78 -13.75
N ALA A 185 6.25 -5.49 -12.46
CA ALA A 185 5.19 -4.98 -11.59
C ALA A 185 5.79 -4.18 -10.43
N GLU A 186 4.92 -3.54 -9.64
CA GLU A 186 5.31 -2.75 -8.45
C GLU A 186 6.15 -3.56 -7.45
N SER A 187 5.87 -4.84 -7.29
CA SER A 187 6.62 -5.73 -6.40
C SER A 187 8.13 -5.79 -6.68
N LEU A 188 8.55 -5.62 -7.94
CA LEU A 188 9.97 -5.50 -8.29
C LEU A 188 10.56 -4.18 -7.77
N THR A 189 9.83 -3.06 -7.88
CA THR A 189 10.26 -1.77 -7.33
C THR A 189 10.38 -1.84 -5.81
N VAL A 190 9.40 -2.45 -5.13
CA VAL A 190 9.44 -2.69 -3.68
C VAL A 190 10.71 -3.43 -3.28
N TRP A 191 11.02 -4.53 -3.96
CA TRP A 191 12.19 -5.34 -3.65
C TRP A 191 13.51 -4.59 -3.89
N VAL A 192 13.65 -3.91 -5.04
CA VAL A 192 14.85 -3.11 -5.35
C VAL A 192 15.02 -1.99 -4.34
N ASN A 193 13.95 -1.27 -3.97
CA ASN A 193 13.98 -0.22 -2.95
C ASN A 193 14.47 -0.76 -1.60
N ALA A 194 13.89 -1.88 -1.14
CA ALA A 194 14.29 -2.49 0.13
C ALA A 194 15.75 -2.94 0.15
N LEU A 195 16.30 -3.43 -0.97
CA LEU A 195 17.71 -3.78 -1.08
C LEU A 195 18.62 -2.55 -1.03
N VAL A 196 18.26 -1.46 -1.73
CA VAL A 196 19.02 -0.21 -1.70
C VAL A 196 19.00 0.40 -0.30
N ALA A 197 17.83 0.46 0.33
CA ALA A 197 17.67 0.98 1.70
C ALA A 197 18.44 0.13 2.72
N SER A 198 18.33 -1.21 2.65
CA SER A 198 19.08 -2.13 3.52
C SER A 198 20.61 -2.05 3.31
N ALA A 199 21.06 -1.53 2.18
CA ALA A 199 22.48 -1.21 1.96
C ALA A 199 22.88 0.19 2.51
N GLY A 200 21.94 0.92 3.13
CA GLY A 200 22.13 2.27 3.66
C GLY A 200 22.11 3.36 2.59
N GLY A 201 21.42 3.12 1.47
CA GLY A 201 21.21 4.08 0.38
C GLY A 201 19.76 4.51 0.22
N GLU A 202 19.53 5.38 -0.75
CA GLU A 202 18.19 5.81 -1.15
C GLU A 202 18.11 5.90 -2.69
N ILE A 203 16.90 5.76 -3.22
CA ILE A 203 16.69 5.90 -4.67
C ILE A 203 16.54 7.36 -5.05
N LEU A 204 15.95 8.18 -4.17
CA LEU A 204 15.60 9.58 -4.40
C LEU A 204 16.06 10.45 -3.23
N VAL A 205 16.89 11.47 -3.52
CA VAL A 205 17.54 12.33 -2.51
C VAL A 205 16.68 13.54 -2.11
N ASN A 206 15.93 14.12 -3.06
CA ASN A 206 15.20 15.38 -2.86
C ASN A 206 13.74 15.28 -3.31
N PRO A 207 12.90 14.54 -2.56
CA PRO A 207 11.55 14.10 -2.99
C PRO A 207 10.56 15.23 -3.32
N GLU A 208 10.73 16.42 -2.71
CA GLU A 208 9.83 17.58 -2.91
C GLU A 208 10.25 18.47 -4.09
N ALA A 209 11.34 18.14 -4.78
CA ALA A 209 11.80 18.95 -5.90
C ALA A 209 10.91 18.80 -7.14
N PRO A 210 10.85 19.82 -8.03
CA PRO A 210 10.24 19.67 -9.34
C PRO A 210 10.84 18.50 -10.14
N SER A 211 10.08 17.91 -11.05
CA SER A 211 10.48 16.69 -11.78
C SER A 211 11.85 16.78 -12.47
N ASP A 212 12.15 17.93 -13.07
CA ASP A 212 13.41 18.18 -13.79
C ASP A 212 14.62 18.47 -12.88
N GLU A 213 14.37 18.68 -11.57
CA GLU A 213 15.38 18.92 -10.53
C GLU A 213 15.55 17.73 -9.58
N LEU A 214 14.71 16.68 -9.71
CA LEU A 214 14.82 15.46 -8.89
C LEU A 214 16.20 14.79 -9.08
N GLN A 215 16.77 14.35 -7.96
CA GLN A 215 18.09 13.72 -7.91
C GLN A 215 17.94 12.27 -7.46
N LEU A 216 18.26 11.36 -8.37
CA LEU A 216 18.30 9.92 -8.09
C LEU A 216 19.71 9.50 -7.67
N ASP A 217 19.82 8.52 -6.77
CA ASP A 217 21.09 7.95 -6.30
C ASP A 217 21.19 6.42 -6.51
N LEU A 218 20.64 5.95 -7.65
CA LEU A 218 20.76 4.54 -8.04
C LEU A 218 22.16 4.15 -8.50
N ASP A 219 22.91 5.07 -9.17
CA ASP A 219 24.31 4.85 -9.58
C ASP A 219 25.29 5.06 -8.41
N SER A 220 24.94 4.48 -7.27
CA SER A 220 25.72 4.48 -6.03
C SER A 220 26.33 3.11 -5.76
N GLU A 221 27.13 3.01 -4.69
CA GLU A 221 27.62 1.73 -4.20
C GLU A 221 26.44 0.86 -3.71
N GLN A 222 25.47 1.46 -3.04
CA GLN A 222 24.29 0.78 -2.53
C GLN A 222 23.41 0.24 -3.66
N GLY A 223 23.22 1.02 -4.71
CA GLY A 223 22.51 0.55 -5.92
C GLY A 223 23.23 -0.62 -6.60
N ARG A 224 24.57 -0.63 -6.62
CA ARG A 224 25.36 -1.76 -7.14
C ARG A 224 25.26 -2.99 -6.26
N GLN A 225 25.28 -2.84 -4.93
CA GLN A 225 25.05 -3.97 -3.99
C GLN A 225 23.65 -4.58 -4.15
N ALA A 226 22.62 -3.76 -4.28
CA ALA A 226 21.27 -4.22 -4.59
C ALA A 226 21.24 -5.02 -5.91
N ALA A 227 21.90 -4.48 -6.96
CA ALA A 227 21.98 -5.15 -8.26
C ALA A 227 22.78 -6.47 -8.21
N GLU A 228 23.76 -6.61 -7.30
CA GLU A 228 24.49 -7.86 -7.09
C GLU A 228 23.56 -8.97 -6.57
N VAL A 229 22.73 -8.66 -5.56
CA VAL A 229 21.73 -9.62 -5.02
C VAL A 229 20.76 -10.05 -6.12
N VAL A 230 20.16 -9.08 -6.84
CA VAL A 230 19.21 -9.36 -7.91
C VAL A 230 19.85 -10.18 -9.02
N SER A 231 21.08 -9.81 -9.44
CA SER A 231 21.83 -10.50 -10.48
C SER A 231 22.18 -11.94 -10.11
N ARG A 232 22.68 -12.19 -8.89
CA ARG A 232 23.00 -13.54 -8.43
C ARG A 232 21.78 -14.44 -8.42
N ILE A 233 20.67 -13.98 -7.84
CA ILE A 233 19.43 -14.75 -7.80
C ILE A 233 18.88 -14.98 -9.22
N GLY A 234 18.85 -13.95 -10.06
CA GLY A 234 18.28 -14.03 -11.41
C GLY A 234 19.12 -14.85 -12.39
N SER A 235 20.43 -14.61 -12.45
CA SER A 235 21.33 -15.26 -13.42
C SER A 235 21.60 -16.74 -13.09
N GLN A 236 21.55 -17.12 -11.83
CA GLN A 236 21.75 -18.50 -11.39
C GLN A 236 20.43 -19.30 -11.32
N GLY A 237 19.29 -18.64 -11.58
CA GLY A 237 17.99 -19.30 -11.56
C GLY A 237 17.46 -19.66 -10.18
N LEU A 238 17.99 -19.06 -9.11
CA LEU A 238 17.59 -19.34 -7.72
C LEU A 238 16.14 -18.91 -7.41
N GLY A 239 15.59 -17.94 -8.17
CA GLY A 239 14.17 -17.58 -8.10
C GLY A 239 13.25 -18.54 -8.85
N GLY A 240 13.76 -19.67 -9.36
CA GLY A 240 13.01 -20.64 -10.11
C GLY A 240 12.62 -20.19 -11.53
N PRO A 241 12.02 -21.07 -12.33
CA PRO A 241 11.71 -20.79 -13.74
C PRO A 241 10.60 -19.74 -13.93
N GLY A 242 9.77 -19.51 -12.91
CA GLY A 242 8.68 -18.52 -12.91
C GLY A 242 9.11 -17.10 -12.55
N MET A 243 10.35 -16.90 -12.14
CA MET A 243 10.84 -15.63 -11.60
C MET A 243 10.51 -14.39 -12.45
N PRO A 244 10.60 -14.39 -13.80
CA PRO A 244 10.26 -13.20 -14.58
C PRO A 244 8.80 -12.74 -14.50
N THR A 245 7.93 -13.54 -13.90
CA THR A 245 6.50 -13.25 -13.68
C THR A 245 6.10 -13.44 -12.21
N ALA A 246 7.09 -13.56 -11.30
CA ALA A 246 6.84 -13.79 -9.91
C ALA A 246 6.45 -12.50 -9.19
N ASP A 247 5.17 -12.39 -8.85
CA ASP A 247 4.60 -11.49 -7.88
C ASP A 247 4.62 -12.14 -6.47
N GLU A 248 3.98 -11.51 -5.50
CA GLU A 248 3.85 -11.98 -4.13
C GLU A 248 3.24 -13.39 -4.03
N ASN A 249 2.17 -13.63 -4.81
CA ASN A 249 1.49 -14.93 -4.83
C ASN A 249 2.33 -16.02 -5.51
N ALA A 250 3.03 -15.68 -6.58
CA ALA A 250 3.92 -16.63 -7.26
C ALA A 250 5.15 -16.97 -6.38
N ALA A 251 5.69 -15.99 -5.65
CA ALA A 251 6.75 -16.23 -4.66
C ALA A 251 6.28 -17.17 -3.54
N MET A 252 5.07 -16.96 -2.99
CA MET A 252 4.44 -17.85 -2.01
C MET A 252 4.24 -19.26 -2.55
N ASN A 253 3.76 -19.40 -3.79
CA ASN A 253 3.59 -20.72 -4.42
C ASN A 253 4.94 -21.43 -4.65
N LEU A 254 5.98 -20.69 -5.03
CA LEU A 254 7.33 -21.23 -5.17
C LEU A 254 7.87 -21.73 -3.83
N PHE A 255 7.69 -20.96 -2.76
CA PHE A 255 8.08 -21.29 -1.40
C PHE A 255 7.43 -22.58 -0.89
N GLN A 256 6.17 -22.83 -1.22
CA GLN A 256 5.45 -24.05 -0.86
C GLN A 256 5.90 -25.28 -1.68
N GLY A 257 6.67 -25.07 -2.74
CA GLY A 257 7.16 -26.16 -3.60
C GLY A 257 8.26 -27.01 -2.97
N GLU A 258 8.61 -28.11 -3.62
CA GLU A 258 9.62 -29.09 -3.13
C GLU A 258 11.00 -28.45 -2.89
N ARG A 259 11.38 -27.45 -3.71
CA ARG A 259 12.66 -26.71 -3.61
C ARG A 259 12.53 -25.37 -2.89
N GLY A 260 11.34 -25.02 -2.41
CA GLY A 260 11.11 -23.78 -1.66
C GLY A 260 11.83 -23.78 -0.33
N SER A 261 12.45 -22.66 0.04
CA SER A 261 13.30 -22.58 1.23
C SER A 261 13.08 -21.32 2.04
N PHE A 262 13.36 -20.19 1.43
CA PHE A 262 13.30 -18.86 2.03
C PHE A 262 12.48 -17.94 1.11
N MET A 263 11.71 -17.02 1.70
CA MET A 263 10.87 -16.10 0.96
C MET A 263 10.79 -14.76 1.69
N VAL A 264 11.00 -13.65 0.98
CA VAL A 264 10.61 -12.33 1.48
C VAL A 264 9.21 -12.03 0.98
N ASN A 265 8.29 -11.74 1.91
CA ASN A 265 6.90 -11.47 1.55
C ASN A 265 6.15 -10.79 2.71
N TRP A 266 4.98 -10.26 2.38
CA TRP A 266 4.06 -9.61 3.31
C TRP A 266 3.36 -10.64 4.22
N PRO A 267 2.85 -10.25 5.40
CA PRO A 267 2.21 -11.15 6.37
C PRO A 267 0.96 -11.91 5.86
N PHE A 268 0.26 -11.41 4.84
CA PHE A 268 -0.91 -12.10 4.27
C PHE A 268 -0.61 -13.56 3.86
N VAL A 269 0.65 -13.89 3.57
CA VAL A 269 1.03 -15.26 3.18
C VAL A 269 0.73 -16.28 4.28
N TYR A 270 0.77 -15.86 5.55
CA TYR A 270 0.45 -16.74 6.68
C TYR A 270 -1.01 -17.18 6.64
N THR A 271 -1.94 -16.22 6.57
CA THR A 271 -3.38 -16.51 6.45
C THR A 271 -3.72 -17.25 5.17
N ALA A 272 -3.12 -16.87 4.05
CA ALA A 272 -3.34 -17.53 2.76
C ALA A 272 -2.89 -18.99 2.76
N MET A 273 -1.72 -19.31 3.35
CA MET A 273 -1.22 -20.70 3.47
C MET A 273 -2.05 -21.50 4.48
N ALA A 274 -2.44 -20.89 5.61
CA ALA A 274 -3.31 -21.54 6.61
C ALA A 274 -4.68 -21.86 6.04
N ALA A 275 -5.31 -20.91 5.32
CA ALA A 275 -6.61 -21.13 4.67
C ALA A 275 -6.59 -22.21 3.58
N ALA A 276 -5.41 -22.44 2.96
CA ALA A 276 -5.21 -23.47 1.95
C ALA A 276 -4.82 -24.84 2.53
N ASP A 277 -4.78 -25.01 3.85
CA ASP A 277 -4.28 -26.22 4.54
C ASP A 277 -2.88 -26.61 4.00
N SER A 278 -1.97 -25.64 3.83
CA SER A 278 -0.67 -25.85 3.22
C SER A 278 0.20 -26.81 4.05
N GLU A 279 0.78 -27.80 3.40
CA GLU A 279 1.64 -28.82 4.05
C GLU A 279 2.90 -28.20 4.69
N VAL A 280 3.28 -26.98 4.30
CA VAL A 280 4.46 -26.29 4.87
C VAL A 280 4.18 -25.58 6.19
N MET A 281 2.92 -25.48 6.64
CA MET A 281 2.57 -24.78 7.88
C MET A 281 3.27 -25.35 9.11
N ASP A 282 3.45 -26.69 9.19
CA ASP A 282 4.13 -27.35 10.30
C ASP A 282 5.67 -27.12 10.31
N ASP A 283 6.22 -26.58 9.22
CA ASP A 283 7.66 -26.31 9.00
C ASP A 283 7.91 -24.81 8.75
N LEU A 284 6.87 -23.97 8.89
CA LEU A 284 6.92 -22.54 8.63
C LEU A 284 7.43 -21.77 9.84
N ALA A 285 8.43 -20.94 9.61
CA ALA A 285 8.90 -19.96 10.57
C ALA A 285 9.19 -18.62 9.90
N TRP A 286 9.49 -17.60 10.69
CA TRP A 286 9.73 -16.24 10.23
C TRP A 286 10.78 -15.55 11.09
N THR A 287 11.44 -14.56 10.49
CA THR A 287 12.39 -13.68 11.18
C THR A 287 12.42 -12.31 10.47
N THR A 288 13.25 -11.40 10.95
CA THR A 288 13.45 -10.08 10.34
C THR A 288 13.89 -10.16 8.89
N TYR A 289 13.63 -9.11 8.12
CA TYR A 289 14.07 -8.99 6.71
C TYR A 289 15.58 -9.20 6.58
N PRO A 290 16.08 -9.85 5.50
CA PRO A 290 17.49 -10.14 5.35
C PRO A 290 18.33 -8.86 5.22
N ARG A 291 19.50 -8.85 5.89
CA ARG A 291 20.45 -7.75 5.82
C ARG A 291 21.28 -7.80 4.53
N MET A 292 21.70 -6.64 4.06
CA MET A 292 22.73 -6.54 3.01
C MET A 292 24.14 -6.78 3.56
N ASP A 293 24.37 -6.34 4.79
CA ASP A 293 25.60 -6.49 5.54
C ASP A 293 25.31 -6.83 7.00
N ALA A 294 26.13 -7.66 7.64
CA ALA A 294 25.92 -8.10 9.02
C ALA A 294 25.93 -6.93 10.04
N GLU A 295 26.63 -5.85 9.73
CA GLU A 295 26.82 -4.69 10.60
C GLU A 295 25.72 -3.63 10.42
N ILE A 296 24.94 -3.68 9.30
CA ILE A 296 23.92 -2.69 8.97
C ILE A 296 22.53 -3.33 9.22
N PRO A 297 21.63 -2.69 10.00
CA PRO A 297 20.24 -3.15 10.11
C PRO A 297 19.58 -3.28 8.74
N ALA A 298 18.70 -4.25 8.59
CA ALA A 298 17.85 -4.30 7.40
C ALA A 298 16.85 -3.14 7.41
N ALA A 299 16.50 -2.64 6.23
CA ALA A 299 15.43 -1.68 6.03
C ALA A 299 14.34 -2.35 5.17
N PRO A 300 13.42 -3.12 5.78
CA PRO A 300 12.33 -3.73 5.05
C PRO A 300 11.41 -2.66 4.45
N PRO A 301 10.62 -2.99 3.41
CA PRO A 301 9.75 -1.99 2.79
C PRO A 301 8.55 -1.66 3.67
N VAL A 302 8.18 -0.38 3.75
CA VAL A 302 6.87 0.04 4.25
C VAL A 302 5.83 -0.15 3.16
N GLY A 303 4.75 -0.83 3.51
CA GLY A 303 3.50 -0.91 2.77
C GLY A 303 2.33 -0.54 3.67
N GLY A 304 1.13 -0.82 3.21
CA GLY A 304 -0.08 -0.53 3.94
C GLY A 304 -1.03 0.36 3.15
N ILE A 305 -2.05 0.84 3.82
CA ILE A 305 -3.04 1.76 3.25
C ILE A 305 -3.30 2.90 4.22
N ASN A 306 -3.28 4.10 3.70
CA ASN A 306 -3.77 5.29 4.39
C ASN A 306 -5.11 5.74 3.80
N LEU A 307 -5.97 6.33 4.62
CA LEU A 307 -7.27 6.84 4.20
C LEU A 307 -7.18 8.33 3.90
N GLY A 308 -7.58 8.70 2.70
CA GLY A 308 -7.74 10.08 2.29
C GLY A 308 -9.18 10.42 1.96
N VAL A 309 -9.58 11.66 2.20
CA VAL A 309 -10.89 12.19 1.81
C VAL A 309 -10.75 13.06 0.57
N GLY A 310 -11.62 12.85 -0.42
CA GLY A 310 -11.60 13.60 -1.66
C GLY A 310 -11.95 15.08 -1.48
N ALA A 311 -11.11 15.99 -1.99
CA ALA A 311 -11.33 17.45 -1.88
C ALA A 311 -12.62 17.93 -2.55
N PHE A 312 -13.19 17.14 -3.46
CA PHE A 312 -14.41 17.48 -4.21
C PHE A 312 -15.66 16.81 -3.65
N SER A 313 -15.54 15.99 -2.61
CA SER A 313 -16.69 15.40 -1.91
C SER A 313 -17.56 16.51 -1.30
N PRO A 314 -18.90 16.47 -1.47
CA PRO A 314 -19.80 17.38 -0.77
C PRO A 314 -20.03 17.00 0.71
N TYR A 315 -19.45 15.88 1.17
CA TYR A 315 -19.65 15.29 2.49
C TYR A 315 -18.34 15.11 3.26
N GLN A 316 -17.39 16.06 3.12
CA GLN A 316 -16.04 15.94 3.70
C GLN A 316 -16.09 15.75 5.23
N ASP A 317 -16.95 16.47 5.94
CA ASP A 317 -17.08 16.36 7.40
C ASP A 317 -17.52 14.94 7.79
N GLN A 318 -18.56 14.39 7.16
CA GLN A 318 -19.05 13.03 7.41
C GLN A 318 -18.03 11.94 6.96
N ALA A 319 -17.27 12.22 5.90
CA ALA A 319 -16.24 11.33 5.44
C ALA A 319 -15.09 11.22 6.46
N TRP A 320 -14.71 12.34 7.09
CA TRP A 320 -13.71 12.33 8.17
C TRP A 320 -14.23 11.65 9.45
N GLU A 321 -15.50 11.86 9.82
CA GLU A 321 -16.16 11.11 10.92
C GLU A 321 -16.16 9.60 10.63
N ALA A 322 -16.40 9.20 9.38
CA ALA A 322 -16.32 7.80 8.99
C ALA A 322 -14.88 7.26 9.04
N VAL A 323 -13.88 8.04 8.62
CA VAL A 323 -12.46 7.67 8.73
C VAL A 323 -12.08 7.49 10.21
N GLU A 324 -12.49 8.39 11.12
CA GLU A 324 -12.26 8.25 12.55
C GLU A 324 -12.79 6.91 13.09
N CYS A 325 -13.99 6.50 12.66
CA CYS A 325 -14.52 5.19 13.01
C CYS A 325 -13.69 4.05 12.43
N ILE A 326 -13.35 4.11 11.13
CA ILE A 326 -12.65 3.04 10.40
C ILE A 326 -11.28 2.75 11.03
N VAL A 327 -10.53 3.80 11.44
CA VAL A 327 -9.16 3.64 11.93
C VAL A 327 -9.06 3.31 13.42
N ARG A 328 -10.16 3.06 14.10
CA ARG A 328 -10.11 2.68 15.53
C ARG A 328 -9.33 1.38 15.72
N PRO A 329 -8.54 1.26 16.81
CA PRO A 329 -7.70 0.09 17.09
C PRO A 329 -8.46 -1.25 17.02
N GLU A 330 -9.69 -1.32 17.55
CA GLU A 330 -10.52 -2.52 17.51
C GLU A 330 -10.91 -2.94 16.09
N HIS A 331 -11.15 -2.00 15.18
CA HIS A 331 -11.45 -2.29 13.78
C HIS A 331 -10.21 -2.71 12.99
N GLN A 332 -9.05 -2.14 13.33
CA GLN A 332 -7.78 -2.56 12.74
C GLN A 332 -7.38 -3.96 13.20
N ALA A 333 -7.62 -4.30 14.49
CA ALA A 333 -7.41 -5.65 15.00
C ALA A 333 -8.32 -6.67 14.29
N GLU A 334 -9.64 -6.36 14.15
CA GLU A 334 -10.56 -7.18 13.38
C GLU A 334 -10.11 -7.36 11.93
N TYR A 335 -9.59 -6.29 11.30
CA TYR A 335 -9.10 -6.34 9.92
C TYR A 335 -7.86 -7.22 9.79
N PHE A 336 -6.95 -7.19 10.76
CA PHE A 336 -5.82 -8.10 10.76
C PHE A 336 -6.25 -9.56 10.91
N LEU A 337 -7.18 -9.86 11.83
CA LEU A 337 -7.72 -11.21 12.02
C LEU A 337 -8.40 -11.77 10.77
N THR A 338 -9.02 -10.93 9.95
CA THR A 338 -9.78 -11.37 8.78
C THR A 338 -8.99 -11.41 7.49
N ASP A 339 -8.08 -10.45 7.30
CA ASP A 339 -7.42 -10.19 6.02
C ASP A 339 -5.89 -10.30 6.11
N GLY A 340 -5.33 -10.48 7.31
CA GLY A 340 -3.89 -10.61 7.51
C GLY A 340 -3.11 -9.31 7.27
N ASN A 341 -3.79 -8.14 7.33
CA ASN A 341 -3.18 -6.82 7.14
C ASN A 341 -2.93 -6.16 8.51
N PRO A 342 -1.65 -5.98 8.91
CA PRO A 342 -1.30 -5.56 10.27
C PRO A 342 -1.75 -4.14 10.60
N PRO A 343 -2.14 -3.86 11.87
CA PRO A 343 -2.59 -2.55 12.30
C PRO A 343 -1.52 -1.46 12.17
N SER A 344 -1.93 -0.22 11.92
CA SER A 344 -1.09 0.96 12.15
C SER A 344 -1.13 1.42 13.61
N ALA A 345 -2.21 1.12 14.34
CA ALA A 345 -2.39 1.48 15.74
C ALA A 345 -1.70 0.47 16.67
N MET A 346 -0.80 0.95 17.53
CA MET A 346 -0.06 0.10 18.49
C MET A 346 -0.99 -0.60 19.49
N GLU A 347 -2.09 0.04 19.91
CA GLU A 347 -3.07 -0.53 20.83
C GLU A 347 -3.73 -1.81 20.25
N ALA A 348 -3.91 -1.89 18.93
CA ALA A 348 -4.49 -3.06 18.29
C ALA A 348 -3.64 -4.33 18.46
N TYR A 349 -2.31 -4.19 18.60
CA TYR A 349 -1.42 -5.31 18.89
C TYR A 349 -1.55 -5.88 20.30
N GLU A 350 -2.25 -5.18 21.23
CA GLU A 350 -2.54 -5.67 22.57
C GLU A 350 -3.74 -6.65 22.59
N ASP A 351 -4.46 -6.80 21.48
CA ASP A 351 -5.58 -7.73 21.36
C ASP A 351 -5.11 -9.18 21.52
N ALA A 352 -5.74 -9.91 22.46
CA ALA A 352 -5.32 -11.26 22.83
C ALA A 352 -5.60 -12.30 21.75
N GLU A 353 -6.68 -12.14 20.96
CA GLU A 353 -7.02 -13.03 19.86
C GLU A 353 -6.03 -12.82 18.70
N LEU A 354 -5.67 -11.56 18.42
CA LEU A 354 -4.66 -11.21 17.44
C LEU A 354 -3.30 -11.83 17.78
N GLN A 355 -2.87 -11.74 19.04
CA GLN A 355 -1.60 -12.33 19.50
C GLN A 355 -1.59 -13.87 19.46
N GLU A 356 -2.74 -14.52 19.63
CA GLU A 356 -2.87 -15.98 19.52
C GLU A 356 -2.83 -16.43 18.06
N GLU A 357 -3.55 -15.73 17.15
CA GLU A 357 -3.67 -16.08 15.74
C GLU A 357 -2.45 -15.66 14.90
N PHE A 358 -1.76 -14.58 15.29
CA PHE A 358 -0.58 -14.04 14.60
C PHE A 358 0.65 -14.00 15.49
N PRO A 359 1.34 -15.14 15.71
CA PRO A 359 2.50 -15.20 16.59
C PRO A 359 3.69 -14.32 16.12
N MET A 360 3.66 -13.81 14.89
CA MET A 360 4.64 -12.84 14.35
C MET A 360 4.23 -11.36 14.57
N ALA A 361 3.10 -11.07 15.19
CA ALA A 361 2.57 -9.69 15.30
C ALA A 361 3.57 -8.70 15.92
N ASP A 362 4.20 -9.07 17.04
CA ASP A 362 5.23 -8.24 17.67
C ASP A 362 6.45 -8.02 16.76
N LEU A 363 6.87 -9.05 16.00
CA LEU A 363 7.96 -8.92 15.05
C LEU A 363 7.61 -7.97 13.90
N ILE A 364 6.36 -8.00 13.43
CA ILE A 364 5.88 -7.07 12.39
C ILE A 364 5.92 -5.64 12.91
N ARG A 365 5.37 -5.38 14.10
CA ARG A 365 5.39 -4.07 14.75
C ARG A 365 6.84 -3.55 14.89
N ASP A 366 7.71 -4.38 15.45
CA ASP A 366 9.10 -4.00 15.69
C ASP A 366 9.88 -3.79 14.37
N SER A 367 9.56 -4.56 13.31
CA SER A 367 10.15 -4.38 11.99
C SER A 367 9.69 -3.10 11.28
N LEU A 368 8.49 -2.58 11.60
CA LEU A 368 7.98 -1.31 11.08
C LEU A 368 8.74 -0.09 11.61
N GLU A 369 9.42 -0.20 12.75
CA GLU A 369 10.30 0.85 13.28
C GLU A 369 11.61 1.00 12.46
N GLU A 370 12.03 -0.07 11.77
CA GLU A 370 13.23 -0.12 10.93
C GLU A 370 12.89 -0.04 9.44
N ALA A 371 11.60 0.01 9.10
CA ALA A 371 11.12 -0.06 7.73
C ALA A 371 11.26 1.29 7.01
N GLU A 372 11.66 1.23 5.74
CA GLU A 372 11.84 2.41 4.91
C GLU A 372 10.79 2.49 3.79
N PRO A 373 10.18 3.66 3.59
CA PRO A 373 9.21 3.85 2.53
C PRO A 373 9.88 3.82 1.14
N ARG A 374 9.07 3.53 0.13
CA ARG A 374 9.43 3.80 -1.26
C ARG A 374 9.54 5.31 -1.50
N PRO A 375 10.22 5.77 -2.57
CA PRO A 375 10.37 7.20 -2.85
C PRO A 375 9.04 7.95 -2.81
N GLN A 376 8.93 8.94 -1.90
CA GLN A 376 7.71 9.72 -1.71
C GLN A 376 7.79 11.01 -2.50
N THR A 377 7.25 11.02 -3.71
CA THR A 377 7.23 12.17 -4.62
C THR A 377 6.01 12.11 -5.53
N PRO A 378 5.47 13.25 -6.01
CA PRO A 378 4.40 13.25 -7.01
C PRO A 378 4.74 12.51 -8.32
N PHE A 379 6.04 12.21 -8.52
CA PHE A 379 6.58 11.56 -9.72
C PHE A 379 7.00 10.10 -9.45
N TYR A 380 6.49 9.51 -8.37
CA TYR A 380 6.83 8.12 -8.01
C TYR A 380 6.52 7.12 -9.13
N ASN A 381 5.42 7.30 -9.83
CA ASN A 381 5.04 6.40 -10.92
C ASN A 381 6.09 6.33 -12.04
N GLU A 382 6.70 7.45 -12.39
CA GLU A 382 7.78 7.53 -13.38
C GLU A 382 9.04 6.79 -12.90
N ILE A 383 9.35 6.91 -11.60
CA ILE A 383 10.47 6.21 -10.96
C ILE A 383 10.20 4.72 -10.95
N SER A 384 9.03 4.28 -10.47
CA SER A 384 8.66 2.87 -10.36
C SER A 384 8.65 2.17 -11.72
N ILE A 385 7.96 2.72 -12.72
CA ILE A 385 7.93 2.12 -14.06
C ILE A 385 9.33 2.14 -14.70
N GLY A 386 10.11 3.19 -14.45
CA GLY A 386 11.49 3.27 -14.92
C GLY A 386 12.39 2.18 -14.34
N LEU A 387 12.25 1.90 -13.05
CA LEU A 387 12.92 0.77 -12.39
C LEU A 387 12.47 -0.56 -13.00
N GLN A 388 11.18 -0.81 -13.07
CA GLN A 388 10.63 -2.03 -13.65
C GLN A 388 11.16 -2.28 -15.06
N ASN A 389 11.16 -1.27 -15.94
CA ASN A 389 11.62 -1.39 -17.31
C ASN A 389 13.13 -1.65 -17.44
N THR A 390 13.94 -1.24 -16.48
CA THR A 390 15.40 -1.34 -16.54
C THR A 390 15.98 -2.51 -15.74
N TRP A 391 15.26 -3.00 -14.73
CA TRP A 391 15.67 -4.16 -13.91
C TRP A 391 15.01 -5.47 -14.33
N HIS A 392 13.95 -5.40 -15.14
CA HIS A 392 13.29 -6.60 -15.68
C HIS A 392 13.84 -6.93 -17.10
N PRO A 393 14.06 -8.21 -17.46
CA PRO A 393 14.02 -9.36 -16.54
C PRO A 393 15.24 -9.39 -15.61
N VAL A 394 15.03 -9.78 -14.36
CA VAL A 394 16.05 -9.78 -13.30
C VAL A 394 17.30 -10.61 -13.65
N SER A 395 17.17 -11.61 -14.54
CA SER A 395 18.31 -12.39 -15.06
C SER A 395 19.25 -11.59 -15.98
N GLY A 396 18.84 -10.42 -16.41
CA GLY A 396 19.64 -9.50 -17.25
C GLY A 396 20.29 -8.37 -16.47
N VAL A 397 20.08 -8.31 -15.15
CA VAL A 397 20.67 -7.26 -14.29
C VAL A 397 22.19 -7.43 -14.23
N ASP A 398 22.91 -6.35 -14.53
CA ASP A 398 24.37 -6.25 -14.42
C ASP A 398 24.68 -5.19 -13.35
N PRO A 399 25.34 -5.59 -12.23
CA PRO A 399 25.63 -4.69 -11.12
C PRO A 399 26.48 -3.45 -11.49
N GLN A 400 27.26 -3.55 -12.57
CA GLN A 400 28.12 -2.44 -13.01
C GLN A 400 27.44 -1.51 -14.03
N VAL A 401 26.28 -1.93 -14.60
CA VAL A 401 25.63 -1.23 -15.73
C VAL A 401 24.20 -0.82 -15.38
N THR A 402 23.43 -1.74 -14.80
CA THR A 402 21.98 -1.54 -14.60
C THR A 402 21.65 -0.33 -13.74
N PRO A 403 22.28 -0.09 -12.56
CA PRO A 403 21.94 1.06 -11.71
C PRO A 403 22.15 2.40 -12.43
N GLY A 404 23.30 2.58 -13.11
CA GLY A 404 23.59 3.81 -13.86
C GLY A 404 22.66 4.00 -15.07
N SER A 405 22.37 2.92 -15.80
CA SER A 405 21.44 2.97 -16.93
C SER A 405 19.99 3.29 -16.46
N SER A 406 19.59 2.73 -15.33
CA SER A 406 18.29 2.98 -14.71
C SER A 406 18.17 4.45 -14.28
N GLN A 407 19.16 4.97 -13.55
CA GLN A 407 19.20 6.37 -13.16
C GLN A 407 19.12 7.31 -14.36
N GLN A 408 19.91 7.06 -15.41
CA GLN A 408 19.86 7.86 -16.63
C GLN A 408 18.47 7.81 -17.28
N PHE A 409 17.91 6.61 -17.44
CA PHE A 409 16.60 6.42 -18.06
C PHE A 409 15.51 7.19 -17.31
N ILE A 410 15.43 7.04 -15.99
CA ILE A 410 14.41 7.69 -15.15
C ILE A 410 14.63 9.22 -15.19
N THR A 411 15.87 9.71 -15.11
CA THR A 411 16.16 11.13 -15.21
C THR A 411 15.71 11.73 -16.55
N GLU A 412 15.93 11.04 -17.67
CA GLU A 412 15.45 11.45 -19.00
C GLU A 412 13.91 11.52 -19.06
N VAL A 413 13.21 10.56 -18.42
CA VAL A 413 11.74 10.54 -18.32
C VAL A 413 11.23 11.74 -17.50
N LEU A 414 11.79 11.96 -16.30
CA LEU A 414 11.42 13.05 -15.40
C LEU A 414 11.62 14.44 -16.04
N ARG A 415 12.60 14.59 -16.93
CA ARG A 415 12.84 15.80 -17.72
C ARG A 415 11.99 15.94 -18.98
N GLY A 416 11.16 14.94 -19.28
CA GLY A 416 10.37 14.89 -20.51
C GLY A 416 11.18 14.70 -21.79
N GLU A 417 12.43 14.24 -21.66
CA GLU A 417 13.35 13.96 -22.79
C GLU A 417 13.09 12.54 -23.37
N ARG A 418 12.34 11.71 -22.65
CA ARG A 418 12.01 10.33 -23.00
C ARG A 418 10.62 9.96 -22.50
N LEU A 419 9.96 9.03 -23.18
CA LEU A 419 8.72 8.39 -22.71
C LEU A 419 9.05 7.08 -21.96
N LEU A 420 8.17 6.73 -21.02
CA LEU A 420 8.16 5.44 -20.32
C LEU A 420 7.95 4.27 -21.27
#